data_ad4f08596ece9bd61fd6e394aa634ea4
#
_entry.id   ad4f08596ece9bd61fd6e394aa634ea4
#
_cell.length_a   1.000
_cell.length_b   1.000
_cell.length_c   1.000
_cell.angle_alpha   90.00
_cell.angle_beta   90.00
_cell.angle_gamma   90.00
#
_symmetry.space_group_name_H-M   'P 1'
#
loop_
_entity.id
_entity.type
_entity.pdbx_description
1 polymer ?
#
loop_
_entity_poly.entity_id
_entity_poly.type
_entity_poly.pdbx_seq_one_letter_code
_entity_poly.pdbx_strand_id
1 'polypeptide(L)'
;MQDFLDKAIELEALKFGSFKLKSGLESDYFFNSAAFFDSESLSFLADCYVSKILDLKIDFDLFFGPAYKGIPLASVVATKYFEAT
;
A
#
# COMPACT_ATOMS: atom_id res chain seq x y z
N MET A 1 0.98 11.31 -4.87
CA MET A 1 -0.01 10.26 -5.24
C MET A 1 0.18 9.74 -6.67
N GLN A 2 0.57 10.62 -7.61
CA GLN A 2 0.84 10.18 -8.98
C GLN A 2 1.96 9.15 -9.05
N ASP A 3 3.02 9.35 -8.26
CA ASP A 3 4.14 8.39 -8.22
C ASP A 3 3.70 7.00 -7.79
N PHE A 4 2.77 6.94 -6.81
CA PHE A 4 2.22 5.67 -6.36
C PHE A 4 1.42 5.00 -7.48
N LEU A 5 0.58 5.75 -8.18
CA LEU A 5 -0.23 5.22 -9.27
C LEU A 5 0.65 4.72 -10.42
N ASP A 6 1.69 5.49 -10.78
CA ASP A 6 2.63 5.09 -11.82
C ASP A 6 3.33 3.79 -11.46
N LYS A 7 3.77 3.66 -10.21
CA LYS A 7 4.43 2.44 -9.74
C LYS A 7 3.46 1.25 -9.71
N ALA A 8 2.22 1.48 -9.29
CA ALA A 8 1.20 0.44 -9.26
C ALA A 8 0.91 -0.10 -10.66
N ILE A 9 0.85 0.76 -11.66
CA ILE A 9 0.64 0.35 -13.05
C ILE A 9 1.87 -0.39 -13.58
N GLU A 10 3.07 0.12 -13.29
CA GLU A 10 4.33 -0.53 -13.70
C GLU A 10 4.44 -1.95 -13.17
N LEU A 11 4.07 -2.17 -11.90
CA LEU A 11 4.13 -3.48 -11.26
C LEU A 11 2.94 -4.38 -11.61
N GLU A 12 2.00 -3.87 -12.40
CA GLU A 12 0.74 -4.55 -12.69
C GLU A 12 -0.09 -4.83 -11.43
N ALA A 13 0.15 -4.07 -10.37
CA ALA A 13 -0.67 -4.13 -9.16
C ALA A 13 -2.05 -3.52 -9.42
N LEU A 14 -2.10 -2.52 -10.27
CA LEU A 14 -3.35 -1.89 -10.69
C LEU A 14 -3.60 -2.20 -12.16
N LYS A 15 -4.70 -2.89 -12.44
CA LYS A 15 -5.10 -3.27 -13.79
C LYS A 15 -6.48 -2.73 -14.09
N PHE A 16 -6.66 -2.28 -15.33
CA PHE A 16 -7.95 -1.79 -15.81
C PHE A 16 -8.57 -2.80 -16.75
N GLY A 17 -9.89 -2.90 -16.73
CA GLY A 17 -10.63 -3.85 -17.54
C GLY A 17 -11.90 -4.26 -16.83
N SER A 18 -12.43 -5.44 -17.21
CA SER A 18 -13.63 -5.96 -16.58
C SER A 18 -13.27 -7.12 -15.68
N PHE A 19 -13.49 -6.95 -14.38
CA PHE A 19 -13.11 -7.93 -13.36
C PHE A 19 -14.30 -8.27 -12.49
N LYS A 20 -14.44 -9.55 -12.14
CA LYS A 20 -15.43 -10.02 -11.20
C LYS A 20 -14.77 -10.23 -9.84
N LEU A 21 -15.23 -9.49 -8.83
CA LEU A 21 -14.68 -9.58 -7.48
C LEU A 21 -15.25 -10.79 -6.74
N LYS A 22 -14.60 -11.14 -5.62
CA LYS A 22 -15.06 -12.26 -4.78
C LYS A 22 -16.48 -12.05 -4.27
N SER A 23 -16.90 -10.81 -4.12
CA SER A 23 -18.27 -10.46 -3.70
C SER A 23 -19.31 -10.71 -4.78
N GLY A 24 -18.88 -11.03 -6.03
CA GLY A 24 -19.77 -11.19 -7.16
C GLY A 24 -20.02 -9.90 -7.94
N LEU A 25 -19.55 -8.77 -7.42
CA LEU A 25 -19.67 -7.48 -8.11
C LEU A 25 -18.63 -7.35 -9.21
N GLU A 26 -18.97 -6.60 -10.25
CA GLU A 26 -18.04 -6.30 -11.33
C GLU A 26 -17.35 -4.97 -11.05
N SER A 27 -16.08 -4.88 -11.47
CA SER A 27 -15.28 -3.67 -11.30
C SER A 27 -14.53 -3.34 -12.57
N ASP A 28 -14.33 -2.04 -12.83
CA ASP A 28 -13.55 -1.57 -13.97
C ASP A 28 -12.05 -1.65 -13.71
N TYR A 29 -11.64 -2.01 -12.51
CA TYR A 29 -10.23 -2.15 -12.16
C TYR A 29 -10.05 -3.25 -11.13
N PHE A 30 -8.81 -3.72 -11.03
CA PHE A 30 -8.39 -4.69 -10.00
C PHE A 30 -7.06 -4.24 -9.41
N PHE A 31 -6.97 -4.22 -8.09
CA PHE A 31 -5.75 -3.86 -7.37
C PHE A 31 -5.24 -5.05 -6.59
N ASN A 32 -3.99 -5.45 -6.85
CA ASN A 32 -3.33 -6.55 -6.17
C ASN A 32 -2.16 -6.00 -5.34
N SER A 33 -2.37 -5.83 -4.04
CA SER A 33 -1.35 -5.28 -3.15
C SER A 33 -0.12 -6.19 -3.02
N ALA A 34 -0.28 -7.49 -3.26
CA ALA A 34 0.84 -8.44 -3.15
C ALA A 34 1.96 -8.11 -4.16
N ALA A 35 1.66 -7.41 -5.25
CA ALA A 35 2.67 -7.00 -6.21
C ALA A 35 3.70 -6.03 -5.62
N PHE A 36 3.39 -5.41 -4.48
CA PHE A 36 4.31 -4.50 -3.77
C PHE A 36 5.17 -5.21 -2.71
N PHE A 37 5.09 -6.54 -2.58
CA PHE A 37 5.71 -7.22 -1.45
C PHE A 37 7.12 -7.75 -1.71
N ASP A 38 7.80 -7.29 -2.77
CA ASP A 38 9.25 -7.47 -2.85
C ASP A 38 9.96 -6.33 -2.10
N SER A 39 11.27 -6.46 -1.92
CA SER A 39 12.01 -5.54 -1.04
C SER A 39 11.95 -4.08 -1.51
N GLU A 40 12.14 -3.84 -2.79
CA GLU A 40 12.13 -2.49 -3.34
C GLU A 40 10.73 -1.89 -3.33
N SER A 41 9.75 -2.64 -3.82
CA SER A 41 8.38 -2.16 -3.94
C SER A 41 7.71 -1.97 -2.57
N LEU A 42 8.02 -2.84 -1.62
CA LEU A 42 7.48 -2.71 -0.26
C LEU A 42 8.05 -1.47 0.42
N SER A 43 9.34 -1.22 0.25
CA SER A 43 9.97 0.00 0.77
C SER A 43 9.33 1.24 0.18
N PHE A 44 9.10 1.25 -1.13
CA PHE A 44 8.43 2.36 -1.81
C PHE A 44 7.01 2.56 -1.29
N LEU A 45 6.26 1.48 -1.13
CA LEU A 45 4.90 1.54 -0.62
C LEU A 45 4.87 2.12 0.80
N ALA A 46 5.80 1.67 1.65
CA ALA A 46 5.90 2.18 3.01
C ALA A 46 6.23 3.66 3.04
N ASP A 47 7.10 4.14 2.15
CA ASP A 47 7.41 5.57 2.03
C ASP A 47 6.16 6.36 1.65
N CYS A 48 5.32 5.84 0.78
CA CYS A 48 4.05 6.48 0.41
C CYS A 48 3.12 6.61 1.62
N TYR A 49 3.02 5.54 2.43
CA TYR A 49 2.21 5.57 3.66
C TYR A 49 2.73 6.61 4.64
N VAL A 50 4.04 6.63 4.88
CA VAL A 50 4.65 7.59 5.82
C VAL A 50 4.41 9.01 5.34
N SER A 51 4.64 9.28 4.07
CA SER A 51 4.42 10.60 3.49
C SER A 51 2.97 11.06 3.71
N LYS A 52 2.01 10.16 3.51
CA LYS A 52 0.60 10.49 3.69
C LYS A 52 0.25 10.73 5.16
N ILE A 53 0.81 9.91 6.06
CA ILE A 53 0.59 10.07 7.51
C ILE A 53 1.10 11.43 7.98
N LEU A 54 2.31 11.81 7.55
CA LEU A 54 2.90 13.10 7.92
C LEU A 54 2.11 14.27 7.33
N ASP A 55 1.64 14.13 6.11
CA ASP A 55 0.81 15.15 5.45
C ASP A 55 -0.49 15.41 6.20
N LEU A 56 -1.15 14.34 6.64
CA LEU A 56 -2.44 14.43 7.33
C LEU A 56 -2.28 14.81 8.80
N LYS A 57 -1.06 14.81 9.33
CA LYS A 57 -0.77 15.14 10.73
C LYS A 57 -1.63 14.32 11.70
N ILE A 58 -1.71 13.01 11.43
CA ILE A 58 -2.51 12.09 12.23
C ILE A 58 -1.81 11.83 13.56
N ASP A 59 -2.57 11.91 14.65
CA ASP A 59 -2.07 11.59 16.00
C ASP A 59 -2.46 10.15 16.34
N PHE A 60 -1.49 9.34 16.76
CA PHE A 60 -1.73 7.93 17.07
C PHE A 60 -0.61 7.39 17.96
N ASP A 61 -0.86 6.26 18.62
CA ASP A 61 0.09 5.67 19.58
C ASP A 61 0.89 4.51 18.97
N LEU A 62 0.27 3.72 18.07
CA LEU A 62 0.94 2.55 17.50
C LEU A 62 0.35 2.20 16.14
N PHE A 63 1.07 1.31 15.43
CA PHE A 63 0.61 0.76 14.15
C PHE A 63 0.04 -0.64 14.37
N PHE A 64 -1.05 -0.93 13.69
CA PHE A 64 -1.68 -2.25 13.72
C PHE A 64 -1.91 -2.74 12.29
N GLY A 65 -1.44 -3.96 12.02
CA GLY A 65 -1.63 -4.60 10.72
C GLY A 65 -2.42 -5.88 10.86
N PRO A 66 -3.65 -5.93 10.33
CA PRO A 66 -4.44 -7.16 10.41
C PRO A 66 -3.80 -8.28 9.59
N ALA A 67 -3.90 -9.51 10.11
CA ALA A 67 -3.35 -10.68 9.44
C ALA A 67 -4.10 -10.90 8.11
N TYR A 68 -3.40 -11.41 7.07
CA TYR A 68 -1.95 -11.73 7.12
C TYR A 68 -1.11 -10.67 6.41
N LYS A 69 -1.62 -10.08 5.31
CA LYS A 69 -0.87 -9.13 4.49
C LYS A 69 -0.56 -7.82 5.22
N GLY A 70 -1.42 -7.42 6.15
CA GLY A 70 -1.23 -6.20 6.91
C GLY A 70 -0.05 -6.26 7.88
N ILE A 71 0.36 -7.45 8.31
CA ILE A 71 1.44 -7.61 9.27
C ILE A 71 2.77 -7.10 8.70
N PRO A 72 3.26 -7.60 7.55
CA PRO A 72 4.52 -7.08 7.01
C PRO A 72 4.42 -5.61 6.62
N LEU A 73 3.28 -5.17 6.10
CA LEU A 73 3.11 -3.78 5.73
C LEU A 73 3.20 -2.86 6.94
N ALA A 74 2.49 -3.18 8.03
CA ALA A 74 2.53 -2.36 9.25
C ALA A 74 3.94 -2.30 9.83
N SER A 75 4.68 -3.41 9.81
CA SER A 75 6.05 -3.48 10.32
C SER A 75 6.98 -2.55 9.56
N VAL A 76 6.90 -2.58 8.22
CA VAL A 76 7.76 -1.75 7.39
C VAL A 76 7.38 -0.28 7.51
N VAL A 77 6.07 0.03 7.52
CA VAL A 77 5.60 1.41 7.68
C VAL A 77 6.05 1.98 9.02
N ALA A 78 5.94 1.21 10.10
CA ALA A 78 6.38 1.65 11.42
C ALA A 78 7.88 1.98 11.44
N THR A 79 8.71 1.13 10.83
CA THR A 79 10.14 1.34 10.72
C THR A 79 10.45 2.62 9.94
N LYS A 80 9.83 2.78 8.79
CA LYS A 80 10.04 3.98 7.95
C LYS A 80 9.56 5.25 8.64
N TYR A 81 8.47 5.17 9.38
CA TYR A 81 7.96 6.31 10.14
C TYR A 81 8.95 6.75 11.21
N PHE A 82 9.54 5.78 11.92
CA PHE A 82 10.57 6.08 12.91
C PHE A 82 11.77 6.77 12.25
N GLU A 83 12.23 6.27 11.13
CA GLU A 83 13.37 6.85 10.41
C GLU A 83 13.08 8.27 9.91
N ALA A 84 11.82 8.56 9.57
CA ALA A 84 11.43 9.86 9.04
C ALA A 84 11.17 10.91 10.14
N THR A 85 11.01 10.48 11.38
CA THR A 85 10.73 11.36 12.50
C THR A 85 11.86 11.33 13.53
#